data_877cd100888e53ee72f0179b8d04c8dc
#
_entry.id   877cd100888e53ee72f0179b8d04c8dc
#
_cell.length_a   1.000
_cell.length_b   1.000
_cell.length_c   1.000
_cell.angle_alpha   90.00
_cell.angle_beta   90.00
_cell.angle_gamma   90.00
#
_symmetry.space_group_name_H-M   'P 1'
#
loop_
_entity.id
_entity.type
_entity.pdbx_description
1 polymer ?
#
loop_
_entity_poly.entity_id
_entity_poly.type
_entity_poly.pdbx_seq_one_letter_code
_entity_poly.pdbx_strand_id
1 'polypeptide(L)'
;MSRYRITTLALVSLLLPTAWPSAQAGRGTQQRPAAAAPALRPPARADILRGEYGKHRANNDLLYYQLDIRIDPDQRFISGKNTVRFRMLEDDTRIQLDLYANLNVDRITLGERELTYEREINAVFIDFPETLRKGREYSIDFYYSGTPQEKGRFGGIAFRKDPNGKHWINTACEGEGSSIWWPSKDQWRDEPAGMRLSVAIPNDLVDVSNGKFVGKTDLGDGYTRWDWLVQYPINSYNVSLNIGDYVHFGDRSGDLPLDFYVLPGSLEKAQKQFAQAKPMIEIYEDIFGEYPFAKDGYKLIEVPYSGMEHQSAVTYGNRFANGYLERDWTGVGISPKFDFIIIHESAREWFGNAVSAADVSDMWIQEGWTTYLEALYVERRFGPEDALKYINAYKSKVGNRQPVITQRGIHRTPTQDMYFKGALFLHTLRSVVNDDEKWWRVIRDFYQRFKYQNIMTEDMIRFFNAELKQDLTPIFDQYLRRADLPTLELAFDAEGGPLAYRWRADERAFAMPIRVGGPEKWEILRPTTDWQLTKAPMPKDSFEVATDLYYVNVVKQ
;
A
#
# COMPACT_ATOMS: atom_id res chain seq x y z
N MET A 1 64.38 -1.58 26.72
CA MET A 1 64.74 -1.52 25.26
C MET A 1 63.70 -2.34 24.51
N SER A 2 63.14 -1.79 23.53
CA SER A 2 62.28 -2.20 22.41
C SER A 2 60.89 -1.59 22.45
N ARG A 3 60.75 -0.57 21.58
CA ARG A 3 59.50 0.16 21.33
C ARG A 3 58.72 -0.59 20.25
N TYR A 4 57.49 -0.97 20.49
CA TYR A 4 56.55 -1.32 19.43
C TYR A 4 55.63 -0.13 19.12
N ARG A 5 55.72 0.36 17.89
CA ARG A 5 54.84 1.37 17.32
C ARG A 5 53.55 0.64 16.86
N ILE A 6 52.43 1.09 17.37
CA ILE A 6 51.12 0.73 16.85
C ILE A 6 50.79 1.75 15.74
N THR A 7 50.67 1.26 14.51
CA THR A 7 50.25 2.06 13.36
C THR A 7 48.72 1.92 13.25
N THR A 8 48.04 3.02 13.55
CA THR A 8 46.58 3.12 13.37
C THR A 8 46.30 3.41 11.90
N LEU A 9 45.68 2.45 11.18
CA LEU A 9 45.14 2.69 9.86
C LEU A 9 43.76 3.34 10.01
N ALA A 10 43.71 4.61 9.67
CA ALA A 10 42.43 5.32 9.49
C ALA A 10 41.91 5.02 8.08
N LEU A 11 40.79 4.29 7.99
CA LEU A 11 40.01 4.19 6.76
C LEU A 11 39.20 5.49 6.59
N VAL A 12 39.66 6.32 5.68
CA VAL A 12 38.93 7.49 5.19
C VAL A 12 37.98 6.99 4.11
N SER A 13 36.68 6.89 4.44
CA SER A 13 35.61 6.70 3.45
C SER A 13 35.37 8.03 2.73
N LEU A 14 35.80 8.11 1.50
CA LEU A 14 35.53 9.21 0.57
C LEU A 14 34.04 9.22 0.21
N LEU A 15 33.30 10.13 0.80
CA LEU A 15 31.99 10.58 0.32
C LEU A 15 32.22 11.52 -0.85
N LEU A 16 32.01 11.05 -2.07
CA LEU A 16 31.91 11.89 -3.25
C LEU A 16 30.54 12.57 -3.28
N PRO A 17 30.44 13.90 -3.35
CA PRO A 17 29.20 14.57 -3.63
C PRO A 17 28.92 14.46 -5.14
N THR A 18 27.87 13.76 -5.54
CA THR A 18 27.36 13.86 -6.91
C THR A 18 26.71 15.21 -7.10
N ALA A 19 27.46 16.12 -7.73
CA ALA A 19 26.93 17.38 -8.22
C ALA A 19 25.95 17.13 -9.36
N TRP A 20 24.76 17.69 -9.23
CA TRP A 20 23.77 17.75 -10.30
C TRP A 20 24.17 18.86 -11.27
N PRO A 21 24.13 18.64 -12.60
CA PRO A 21 24.38 19.70 -13.56
C PRO A 21 23.19 20.66 -13.61
N SER A 22 23.50 21.93 -13.48
CA SER A 22 22.59 23.05 -13.72
C SER A 22 22.07 23.03 -15.14
N ALA A 23 20.76 23.19 -15.30
CA ALA A 23 20.08 23.27 -16.58
C ALA A 23 20.59 24.48 -17.39
N GLN A 24 21.25 24.22 -18.51
CA GLN A 24 21.40 25.19 -19.59
C GLN A 24 20.27 25.00 -20.59
N ALA A 25 19.54 26.07 -20.86
CA ALA A 25 18.48 26.14 -21.86
C ALA A 25 19.02 25.98 -23.28
N GLY A 26 18.33 25.19 -24.07
CA GLY A 26 18.28 25.29 -25.51
C GLY A 26 19.24 24.45 -26.33
N ARG A 27 18.78 23.23 -26.68
CA ARG A 27 19.00 22.61 -28.01
C ARG A 27 18.02 21.45 -28.13
N GLY A 28 17.26 21.36 -29.21
CA GLY A 28 16.29 20.32 -29.51
C GLY A 28 16.89 18.92 -29.35
N THR A 29 16.39 18.19 -28.40
CA THR A 29 16.80 16.79 -28.14
C THR A 29 15.98 15.89 -29.06
N GLN A 30 16.65 15.32 -30.07
CA GLN A 30 16.19 14.06 -30.65
C GLN A 30 16.03 13.05 -29.51
N GLN A 31 14.81 12.60 -29.27
CA GLN A 31 14.53 11.51 -28.33
C GLN A 31 15.31 10.27 -28.78
N ARG A 32 16.28 9.86 -27.98
CA ARG A 32 16.84 8.50 -28.09
C ARG A 32 15.69 7.50 -27.92
N PRO A 33 15.60 6.46 -28.75
CA PRO A 33 14.64 5.39 -28.51
C PRO A 33 14.84 4.87 -27.07
N ALA A 34 13.75 4.76 -26.32
CA ALA A 34 13.77 4.24 -24.96
C ALA A 34 14.46 2.88 -24.98
N ALA A 35 15.47 2.72 -24.12
CA ALA A 35 16.11 1.42 -23.95
C ALA A 35 15.01 0.41 -23.55
N ALA A 36 14.94 -0.71 -24.23
CA ALA A 36 14.01 -1.78 -23.93
C ALA A 36 14.07 -2.09 -22.43
N ALA A 37 12.90 -2.21 -21.79
CA ALA A 37 12.84 -2.55 -20.37
C ALA A 37 13.65 -3.85 -20.15
N PRO A 38 14.47 -3.94 -19.10
CA PRO A 38 15.19 -5.16 -18.81
C PRO A 38 14.19 -6.31 -18.65
N ALA A 39 14.45 -7.44 -19.33
CA ALA A 39 13.62 -8.63 -19.23
C ALA A 39 13.45 -9.00 -17.75
N LEU A 40 12.20 -9.15 -17.31
CA LEU A 40 11.91 -9.55 -15.93
C LEU A 40 12.58 -10.91 -15.67
N ARG A 41 13.30 -11.02 -14.55
CA ARG A 41 13.85 -12.30 -14.10
C ARG A 41 12.70 -13.31 -13.99
N PRO A 42 12.86 -14.55 -14.47
CA PRO A 42 11.87 -15.60 -14.24
C PRO A 42 11.55 -15.72 -12.74
N PRO A 43 10.29 -15.99 -12.37
CA PRO A 43 9.90 -16.11 -10.96
C PRO A 43 10.64 -17.30 -10.33
N ALA A 44 11.15 -17.10 -9.11
CA ALA A 44 11.69 -18.18 -8.31
C ALA A 44 10.55 -19.05 -7.76
N ARG A 45 10.85 -20.31 -7.40
CA ARG A 45 9.85 -21.20 -6.78
C ARG A 45 9.24 -20.60 -5.52
N ALA A 46 10.04 -19.87 -4.73
CA ALA A 46 9.56 -19.14 -3.54
C ALA A 46 8.51 -18.08 -3.89
N ASP A 47 8.71 -17.33 -4.98
CA ASP A 47 7.78 -16.27 -5.43
C ASP A 47 6.43 -16.89 -5.86
N ILE A 48 6.49 -18.09 -6.50
CA ILE A 48 5.28 -18.82 -6.92
C ILE A 48 4.56 -19.38 -5.70
N LEU A 49 5.26 -20.10 -4.81
CA LEU A 49 4.65 -20.71 -3.61
C LEU A 49 3.94 -19.67 -2.73
N ARG A 50 4.46 -18.45 -2.68
CA ARG A 50 3.87 -17.39 -1.90
C ARG A 50 2.77 -16.64 -2.64
N GLY A 51 2.93 -16.35 -3.93
CA GLY A 51 1.98 -15.54 -4.71
C GLY A 51 0.77 -16.32 -5.22
N GLU A 52 0.92 -17.61 -5.48
CA GLU A 52 -0.13 -18.44 -6.05
C GLU A 52 -1.25 -18.72 -5.04
N TYR A 53 -2.50 -18.45 -5.43
CA TYR A 53 -3.66 -18.94 -4.71
C TYR A 53 -4.00 -20.35 -5.19
N GLY A 54 -3.05 -21.28 -4.91
CA GLY A 54 -3.08 -22.67 -5.36
C GLY A 54 -4.16 -23.51 -4.66
N LYS A 55 -4.28 -24.76 -5.09
CA LYS A 55 -5.33 -25.70 -4.65
C LYS A 55 -5.52 -25.73 -3.12
N HIS A 56 -4.44 -25.84 -2.35
CA HIS A 56 -4.47 -26.03 -0.90
C HIS A 56 -4.64 -24.73 -0.10
N ARG A 57 -4.67 -23.57 -0.76
CA ARG A 57 -5.15 -22.30 -0.21
C ARG A 57 -6.59 -22.02 -0.64
N ALA A 58 -6.93 -22.34 -1.90
CA ALA A 58 -8.26 -22.09 -2.47
C ALA A 58 -9.35 -23.05 -1.95
N ASN A 59 -8.95 -24.20 -1.39
CA ASN A 59 -9.88 -25.21 -0.87
C ASN A 59 -10.48 -24.86 0.50
N ASN A 60 -10.07 -23.76 1.11
CA ASN A 60 -10.53 -23.33 2.41
C ASN A 60 -10.70 -21.80 2.51
N ASP A 61 -11.64 -21.36 3.33
CA ASP A 61 -12.01 -20.00 3.68
C ASP A 61 -11.52 -19.73 5.11
N LEU A 62 -10.69 -18.71 5.28
CA LEU A 62 -10.11 -18.34 6.56
C LEU A 62 -11.12 -17.55 7.39
N LEU A 63 -11.46 -18.03 8.57
CA LEU A 63 -12.48 -17.40 9.40
C LEU A 63 -11.91 -16.54 10.53
N TYR A 64 -10.86 -17.03 11.21
CA TYR A 64 -10.36 -16.35 12.40
C TYR A 64 -8.94 -16.80 12.76
N TYR A 65 -8.15 -15.86 13.31
CA TYR A 65 -6.87 -16.15 13.96
C TYR A 65 -6.94 -15.84 15.46
N GLN A 66 -6.30 -16.68 16.25
CA GLN A 66 -5.96 -16.36 17.64
C GLN A 66 -4.46 -16.56 17.82
N LEU A 67 -3.71 -15.46 17.77
CA LEU A 67 -2.26 -15.45 17.90
C LEU A 67 -1.90 -15.20 19.37
N ASP A 68 -1.29 -16.19 20.01
CA ASP A 68 -0.84 -16.14 21.41
C ASP A 68 0.67 -16.38 21.44
N ILE A 69 1.43 -15.33 21.75
CA ILE A 69 2.88 -15.31 21.57
C ILE A 69 3.60 -14.68 22.77
N ARG A 70 4.85 -15.08 22.94
CA ARG A 70 5.79 -14.50 23.88
C ARG A 70 7.02 -14.00 23.12
N ILE A 71 7.44 -12.77 23.40
CA ILE A 71 8.62 -12.14 22.84
C ILE A 71 9.69 -12.06 23.92
N ASP A 72 10.86 -12.65 23.65
CA ASP A 72 12.08 -12.43 24.42
C ASP A 72 12.97 -11.43 23.69
N PRO A 73 13.01 -10.16 24.13
CA PRO A 73 13.78 -9.12 23.47
C PRO A 73 15.28 -9.34 23.50
N ASP A 74 15.81 -9.91 24.58
CA ASP A 74 17.25 -10.11 24.77
C ASP A 74 17.78 -11.21 23.84
N GLN A 75 17.00 -12.28 23.67
CA GLN A 75 17.32 -13.37 22.75
C GLN A 75 16.85 -13.09 21.31
N ARG A 76 16.08 -12.02 21.06
CA ARG A 76 15.39 -11.74 19.80
C ARG A 76 14.54 -12.93 19.35
N PHE A 77 13.86 -13.54 20.28
CA PHE A 77 13.19 -14.81 20.10
C PHE A 77 11.68 -14.66 20.25
N ILE A 78 10.94 -15.38 19.42
CA ILE A 78 9.49 -15.48 19.49
C ILE A 78 9.10 -16.94 19.69
N SER A 79 8.08 -17.18 20.52
CA SER A 79 7.46 -18.49 20.68
C SER A 79 5.98 -18.34 20.96
N GLY A 80 5.20 -19.33 20.58
CA GLY A 80 3.76 -19.32 20.83
C GLY A 80 2.99 -20.17 19.86
N LYS A 81 1.75 -19.80 19.66
CA LYS A 81 0.87 -20.49 18.71
C LYS A 81 -0.06 -19.53 17.98
N ASN A 82 -0.47 -19.93 16.78
CA ASN A 82 -1.63 -19.39 16.10
C ASN A 82 -2.73 -20.46 16.03
N THR A 83 -3.87 -20.20 16.62
CA THR A 83 -5.07 -21.01 16.41
C THR A 83 -5.76 -20.49 15.14
N VAL A 84 -5.85 -21.35 14.12
CA VAL A 84 -6.39 -21.02 12.79
C VAL A 84 -7.75 -21.70 12.65
N ARG A 85 -8.83 -20.89 12.55
CA ARG A 85 -10.16 -21.38 12.19
C ARG A 85 -10.44 -21.14 10.72
N PHE A 86 -10.89 -22.19 10.05
CA PHE A 86 -11.20 -22.14 8.61
C PHE A 86 -12.40 -23.03 8.29
N ARG A 87 -13.06 -22.73 7.16
CA ARG A 87 -14.14 -23.52 6.57
C ARG A 87 -13.65 -24.15 5.29
N MET A 88 -13.86 -25.44 5.11
CA MET A 88 -13.55 -26.10 3.84
C MET A 88 -14.54 -25.67 2.75
N LEU A 89 -14.00 -25.28 1.60
CA LEU A 89 -14.77 -24.98 0.39
C LEU A 89 -14.89 -26.19 -0.54
N GLU A 90 -13.99 -27.16 -0.38
CA GLU A 90 -13.96 -28.44 -1.09
C GLU A 90 -13.55 -29.56 -0.15
N ASP A 91 -13.89 -30.83 -0.45
CA ASP A 91 -13.37 -31.99 0.27
C ASP A 91 -11.88 -32.14 -0.03
N ASP A 92 -11.04 -32.15 0.99
CA ASP A 92 -9.58 -32.38 0.83
C ASP A 92 -8.99 -32.94 2.14
N THR A 93 -7.77 -33.46 2.05
CA THR A 93 -6.97 -33.93 3.20
C THR A 93 -5.78 -33.03 3.49
N ARG A 94 -5.63 -31.91 2.78
CA ARG A 94 -4.46 -31.02 2.87
C ARG A 94 -4.86 -29.57 2.74
N ILE A 95 -4.24 -28.70 3.57
CA ILE A 95 -4.27 -27.24 3.41
C ILE A 95 -2.84 -26.67 3.39
N GLN A 96 -2.68 -25.43 2.94
CA GLN A 96 -1.41 -24.72 3.00
C GLN A 96 -1.52 -23.51 3.92
N LEU A 97 -0.58 -23.41 4.86
CA LEU A 97 -0.17 -22.19 5.55
C LEU A 97 1.29 -21.89 5.22
N ASP A 98 1.80 -20.77 5.71
CA ASP A 98 3.16 -20.33 5.43
C ASP A 98 3.86 -19.93 6.73
N LEU A 99 5.16 -20.22 6.81
CA LEU A 99 6.07 -19.80 7.87
C LEU A 99 7.49 -19.82 7.33
N TYR A 100 8.25 -18.74 7.50
CA TYR A 100 9.63 -18.66 7.03
C TYR A 100 10.51 -19.78 7.59
N ALA A 101 11.38 -20.34 6.75
CA ALA A 101 12.14 -21.56 7.02
C ALA A 101 13.12 -21.45 8.21
N ASN A 102 13.47 -20.24 8.63
CA ASN A 102 14.28 -20.00 9.83
C ASN A 102 13.49 -20.08 11.16
N LEU A 103 12.16 -20.17 11.08
CA LEU A 103 11.31 -20.41 12.24
C LEU A 103 10.92 -21.90 12.31
N ASN A 104 10.90 -22.45 13.50
CA ASN A 104 10.55 -23.84 13.72
C ASN A 104 9.04 -24.03 13.68
N VAL A 105 8.59 -25.10 13.06
CA VAL A 105 7.26 -25.68 13.30
C VAL A 105 7.44 -26.64 14.49
N ASP A 106 7.01 -26.24 15.68
CA ASP A 106 7.20 -27.05 16.88
C ASP A 106 6.21 -28.22 16.88
N ARG A 107 4.96 -27.97 16.55
CA ARG A 107 3.91 -28.97 16.29
C ARG A 107 2.68 -28.31 15.69
N ILE A 108 1.85 -29.10 15.03
CA ILE A 108 0.52 -28.68 14.55
C ILE A 108 -0.50 -29.70 15.06
N THR A 109 -1.63 -29.23 15.64
CA THR A 109 -2.62 -30.15 16.21
C THR A 109 -4.04 -29.83 15.76
N LEU A 110 -4.85 -30.88 15.62
CA LEU A 110 -6.32 -30.80 15.49
C LEU A 110 -6.93 -31.38 16.77
N GLY A 111 -7.35 -30.52 17.70
CA GLY A 111 -7.62 -30.93 19.07
C GLY A 111 -6.37 -31.51 19.74
N GLU A 112 -6.46 -32.73 20.26
CA GLU A 112 -5.32 -33.43 20.89
C GLU A 112 -4.42 -34.18 19.88
N ARG A 113 -4.85 -34.30 18.64
CA ARG A 113 -4.15 -35.07 17.61
C ARG A 113 -3.11 -34.23 16.91
N GLU A 114 -1.86 -34.67 16.95
CA GLU A 114 -0.78 -34.08 16.15
C GLU A 114 -0.93 -34.45 14.68
N LEU A 115 -0.73 -33.43 13.81
CA LEU A 115 -0.79 -33.54 12.36
C LEU A 115 0.61 -33.60 11.76
N THR A 116 0.73 -34.32 10.66
CA THR A 116 1.94 -34.31 9.83
C THR A 116 1.91 -33.14 8.86
N TYR A 117 3.08 -32.72 8.38
CA TYR A 117 3.21 -31.67 7.38
C TYR A 117 4.43 -31.90 6.48
N GLU A 118 4.38 -31.34 5.29
CA GLU A 118 5.52 -31.16 4.40
C GLU A 118 5.85 -29.68 4.32
N ARG A 119 7.15 -29.36 4.28
CA ARG A 119 7.61 -27.99 4.15
C ARG A 119 8.39 -27.82 2.86
N GLU A 120 7.91 -26.92 1.97
CA GLU A 120 8.64 -26.51 0.77
C GLU A 120 9.00 -25.03 0.90
N ILE A 121 10.26 -24.71 1.15
CA ILE A 121 10.74 -23.35 1.43
C ILE A 121 9.99 -22.76 2.64
N ASN A 122 9.08 -21.80 2.42
CA ASN A 122 8.25 -21.18 3.47
C ASN A 122 6.81 -21.72 3.48
N ALA A 123 6.40 -22.48 2.49
CA ALA A 123 5.08 -23.11 2.47
C ALA A 123 5.06 -24.35 3.37
N VAL A 124 4.04 -24.46 4.20
CA VAL A 124 3.78 -25.57 5.13
C VAL A 124 2.48 -26.24 4.70
N PHE A 125 2.59 -27.41 4.09
CA PHE A 125 1.45 -28.22 3.67
C PHE A 125 1.06 -29.16 4.81
N ILE A 126 -0.11 -28.97 5.39
CA ILE A 126 -0.59 -29.68 6.58
C ILE A 126 -1.50 -30.82 6.13
N ASP A 127 -1.17 -32.05 6.52
CA ASP A 127 -1.88 -33.28 6.17
C ASP A 127 -2.85 -33.71 7.28
N PHE A 128 -4.09 -33.96 6.89
CA PHE A 128 -5.12 -34.46 7.78
C PHE A 128 -5.34 -35.94 7.52
N PRO A 129 -5.42 -36.76 8.58
CA PRO A 129 -5.58 -38.21 8.44
C PRO A 129 -6.95 -38.62 7.89
N GLU A 130 -7.93 -37.71 7.95
CA GLU A 130 -9.28 -37.88 7.44
C GLU A 130 -9.62 -36.75 6.48
N THR A 131 -10.53 -37.01 5.53
CA THR A 131 -11.01 -35.99 4.61
C THR A 131 -11.80 -34.92 5.37
N LEU A 132 -11.29 -33.69 5.32
CA LEU A 132 -12.04 -32.52 5.74
C LEU A 132 -13.17 -32.25 4.76
N ARG A 133 -14.38 -32.07 5.27
CA ARG A 133 -15.59 -32.00 4.44
C ARG A 133 -15.97 -30.58 4.08
N LYS A 134 -16.32 -30.36 2.84
CA LYS A 134 -16.87 -29.10 2.33
C LYS A 134 -17.97 -28.55 3.24
N GLY A 135 -17.90 -27.23 3.51
CA GLY A 135 -18.87 -26.51 4.35
C GLY A 135 -18.67 -26.69 5.86
N ARG A 136 -17.79 -27.60 6.30
CA ARG A 136 -17.47 -27.75 7.73
C ARG A 136 -16.35 -26.83 8.16
N GLU A 137 -16.44 -26.39 9.40
CA GLU A 137 -15.41 -25.58 10.06
C GLU A 137 -14.47 -26.48 10.89
N TYR A 138 -13.21 -26.10 10.85
CA TYR A 138 -12.12 -26.75 11.58
C TYR A 138 -11.28 -25.71 12.28
N SER A 139 -10.57 -26.14 13.33
CA SER A 139 -9.63 -25.30 14.07
C SER A 139 -8.37 -26.10 14.35
N ILE A 140 -7.23 -25.58 13.96
CA ILE A 140 -5.92 -26.16 14.27
C ILE A 140 -5.11 -25.20 15.13
N ASP A 141 -4.25 -25.74 15.99
CA ASP A 141 -3.24 -25.00 16.71
C ASP A 141 -1.88 -25.22 16.05
N PHE A 142 -1.27 -24.15 15.55
CA PHE A 142 0.05 -24.15 14.94
C PHE A 142 1.06 -23.55 15.92
N TYR A 143 1.85 -24.39 16.58
CA TYR A 143 2.90 -23.97 17.51
C TYR A 143 4.21 -23.73 16.75
N TYR A 144 4.87 -22.64 17.10
CA TYR A 144 6.12 -22.25 16.44
C TYR A 144 7.05 -21.48 17.36
N SER A 145 8.33 -21.46 17.00
CA SER A 145 9.35 -20.72 17.74
C SER A 145 10.55 -20.36 16.85
N GLY A 146 11.35 -19.43 17.31
CA GLY A 146 12.62 -19.12 16.67
C GLY A 146 13.00 -17.66 16.70
N THR A 147 14.05 -17.32 15.96
CA THR A 147 14.51 -15.95 15.77
C THR A 147 14.01 -15.46 14.41
N PRO A 148 13.02 -14.54 14.36
CA PRO A 148 12.51 -14.00 13.12
C PRO A 148 13.58 -13.18 12.41
N GLN A 149 13.46 -13.11 11.08
CA GLN A 149 14.38 -12.33 10.24
C GLN A 149 13.96 -10.87 10.16
N GLU A 150 14.95 -10.00 9.95
CA GLU A 150 14.76 -8.63 9.46
C GLU A 150 15.35 -8.56 8.05
N LYS A 151 14.52 -8.21 7.05
CA LYS A 151 14.91 -8.06 5.65
C LYS A 151 14.65 -6.65 5.16
N GLY A 152 15.73 -5.95 4.79
CA GLY A 152 15.61 -4.59 4.30
C GLY A 152 14.97 -3.64 5.32
N ARG A 153 14.33 -2.59 4.81
CA ARG A 153 13.76 -1.52 5.63
C ARG A 153 12.37 -1.85 6.20
N PHE A 154 11.59 -2.65 5.47
CA PHE A 154 10.19 -2.96 5.74
C PHE A 154 9.90 -4.47 5.70
N GLY A 155 10.83 -5.29 6.17
CA GLY A 155 10.70 -6.75 6.10
C GLY A 155 10.94 -7.45 7.43
N GLY A 156 9.90 -7.75 8.19
CA GLY A 156 9.95 -8.58 9.40
C GLY A 156 9.88 -7.84 10.72
N ILE A 157 10.50 -8.39 11.75
CA ILE A 157 10.58 -7.79 13.09
C ILE A 157 11.95 -7.18 13.31
N ALA A 158 11.98 -5.91 13.65
CA ALA A 158 13.19 -5.19 14.03
C ALA A 158 13.32 -5.12 15.56
N PHE A 159 14.34 -5.74 16.09
CA PHE A 159 14.70 -5.65 17.51
C PHE A 159 15.73 -4.53 17.69
N ARG A 160 15.27 -3.37 18.17
CA ARG A 160 16.09 -2.18 18.37
C ARG A 160 16.11 -1.75 19.83
N LYS A 161 16.89 -0.71 20.10
CA LYS A 161 16.85 0.04 21.36
C LYS A 161 16.42 1.46 21.08
N ASP A 162 15.64 2.03 21.97
CA ASP A 162 15.30 3.44 21.97
C ASP A 162 16.49 4.33 22.39
N PRO A 163 16.39 5.66 22.32
CA PRO A 163 17.46 6.56 22.76
C PRO A 163 17.87 6.40 24.25
N ASN A 164 17.02 5.83 25.08
CA ASN A 164 17.27 5.56 26.52
C ASN A 164 17.84 4.15 26.77
N GLY A 165 18.03 3.35 25.69
CA GLY A 165 18.56 1.99 25.77
C GLY A 165 17.53 0.91 26.10
N LYS A 166 16.24 1.24 26.20
CA LYS A 166 15.15 0.25 26.35
C LYS A 166 14.84 -0.45 25.02
N HIS A 167 14.28 -1.64 25.10
CA HIS A 167 13.87 -2.36 23.89
C HIS A 167 12.79 -1.61 23.13
N TRP A 168 12.94 -1.56 21.80
CA TRP A 168 12.02 -0.96 20.87
C TRP A 168 11.86 -1.88 19.66
N ILE A 169 10.75 -2.63 19.62
CA ILE A 169 10.53 -3.72 18.68
C ILE A 169 9.33 -3.38 17.83
N ASN A 170 9.48 -3.47 16.50
CA ASN A 170 8.44 -3.12 15.55
C ASN A 170 8.42 -4.08 14.38
N THR A 171 7.25 -4.30 13.81
CA THR A 171 7.06 -5.08 12.59
C THR A 171 6.80 -4.19 11.39
N ALA A 172 7.21 -4.66 10.19
CA ALA A 172 6.80 -4.11 8.91
C ALA A 172 6.89 -5.23 7.87
N CYS A 173 5.79 -5.65 7.23
CA CYS A 173 5.75 -6.91 6.51
C CYS A 173 5.14 -6.85 5.10
N GLU A 174 4.73 -5.69 4.57
CA GLU A 174 4.05 -5.60 3.28
C GLU A 174 4.84 -6.28 2.13
N GLY A 175 6.14 -6.01 2.04
CA GLY A 175 7.01 -6.60 1.00
C GLY A 175 7.38 -8.06 1.21
N GLU A 176 7.51 -8.52 2.47
CA GLU A 176 7.99 -9.86 2.83
C GLU A 176 6.89 -10.81 3.32
N GLY A 177 5.68 -10.28 3.64
CA GLY A 177 4.54 -11.02 4.16
C GLY A 177 4.61 -11.32 5.65
N SER A 178 3.46 -11.74 6.15
CA SER A 178 3.25 -12.07 7.57
C SER A 178 4.05 -13.29 8.03
N SER A 179 4.23 -14.27 7.15
CA SER A 179 4.89 -15.53 7.47
C SER A 179 6.37 -15.39 7.85
N ILE A 180 6.96 -14.21 7.69
CA ILE A 180 8.31 -13.89 8.16
C ILE A 180 8.43 -13.94 9.69
N TRP A 181 7.31 -13.80 10.43
CA TRP A 181 7.35 -13.80 11.87
C TRP A 181 6.24 -14.61 12.58
N TRP A 182 5.15 -15.00 11.87
CA TRP A 182 4.10 -15.85 12.44
C TRP A 182 3.45 -16.73 11.38
N PRO A 183 2.97 -17.94 11.72
CA PRO A 183 2.34 -18.86 10.76
C PRO A 183 0.98 -18.33 10.34
N SER A 184 0.76 -18.14 9.04
CA SER A 184 -0.45 -17.55 8.48
C SER A 184 -0.73 -18.06 7.05
N LYS A 185 -1.90 -17.79 6.54
CA LYS A 185 -2.22 -17.91 5.12
C LYS A 185 -1.70 -16.64 4.42
N ASP A 186 -0.43 -16.65 4.02
CA ASP A 186 0.29 -15.45 3.55
C ASP A 186 0.02 -15.16 2.07
N GLN A 187 -1.24 -14.82 1.79
CA GLN A 187 -1.71 -14.45 0.46
C GLN A 187 -2.94 -13.53 0.58
N TRP A 188 -3.01 -12.46 -0.22
CA TRP A 188 -3.92 -11.33 -0.02
C TRP A 188 -5.39 -11.60 -0.39
N ARG A 189 -5.71 -12.74 -1.02
CA ARG A 189 -7.07 -13.02 -1.50
C ARG A 189 -8.05 -13.39 -0.39
N ASP A 190 -7.55 -13.84 0.75
CA ASP A 190 -8.37 -14.36 1.82
C ASP A 190 -7.96 -13.73 3.16
N GLU A 191 -8.91 -13.12 3.84
CA GLU A 191 -8.72 -12.44 5.11
C GLU A 191 -9.65 -13.03 6.17
N PRO A 192 -9.19 -13.22 7.43
CA PRO A 192 -10.08 -13.61 8.51
C PRO A 192 -11.07 -12.48 8.80
N ALA A 193 -12.27 -12.82 9.23
CA ALA A 193 -13.28 -11.83 9.64
C ALA A 193 -12.89 -11.02 10.90
N GLY A 194 -11.81 -11.41 11.54
CA GLY A 194 -11.22 -10.77 12.71
C GLY A 194 -10.15 -11.63 13.34
N MET A 195 -9.48 -11.10 14.38
CA MET A 195 -8.50 -11.89 15.12
C MET A 195 -8.33 -11.41 16.56
N ARG A 196 -7.76 -12.27 17.39
CA ARG A 196 -7.25 -11.93 18.72
C ARG A 196 -5.74 -12.02 18.73
N LEU A 197 -5.10 -10.99 19.29
CA LEU A 197 -3.66 -11.00 19.59
C LEU A 197 -3.49 -11.00 21.09
N SER A 198 -2.67 -11.94 21.61
CA SER A 198 -2.26 -12.02 22.99
C SER A 198 -0.73 -12.03 23.00
N VAL A 199 -0.12 -10.94 23.45
CA VAL A 199 1.32 -10.70 23.33
C VAL A 199 1.94 -10.58 24.72
N ALA A 200 2.75 -11.56 25.13
CA ALA A 200 3.48 -11.54 26.39
C ALA A 200 4.86 -10.89 26.18
N ILE A 201 5.13 -9.82 26.92
CA ILE A 201 6.36 -9.03 26.88
C ILE A 201 6.87 -8.71 28.28
N PRO A 202 8.14 -8.33 28.48
CA PRO A 202 8.66 -7.89 29.78
C PRO A 202 7.82 -6.77 30.41
N ASN A 203 7.69 -6.79 31.75
CA ASN A 203 6.79 -5.91 32.50
C ASN A 203 7.07 -4.40 32.35
N ASP A 204 8.28 -4.01 31.93
CA ASP A 204 8.69 -2.62 31.77
C ASP A 204 8.43 -2.06 30.35
N LEU A 205 7.73 -2.84 29.52
CA LEU A 205 7.38 -2.46 28.15
C LEU A 205 5.86 -2.43 27.94
N VAL A 206 5.45 -1.70 26.91
CA VAL A 206 4.07 -1.59 26.44
C VAL A 206 4.00 -2.22 25.05
N ASP A 207 3.01 -3.09 24.82
CA ASP A 207 2.65 -3.54 23.47
C ASP A 207 1.47 -2.74 22.94
N VAL A 208 1.57 -2.32 21.66
CA VAL A 208 0.50 -1.67 20.91
C VAL A 208 0.33 -2.39 19.58
N SER A 209 -0.81 -3.06 19.43
CA SER A 209 -1.13 -3.87 18.25
C SER A 209 -2.42 -3.40 17.57
N ASN A 210 -2.84 -4.11 16.53
CA ASN A 210 -4.09 -3.86 15.79
C ASN A 210 -5.32 -4.10 16.67
N GLY A 211 -6.42 -3.45 16.31
CA GLY A 211 -7.70 -3.66 16.96
C GLY A 211 -7.87 -2.88 18.26
N LYS A 212 -8.89 -3.26 19.01
CA LYS A 212 -9.24 -2.66 20.31
C LYS A 212 -8.45 -3.29 21.44
N PHE A 213 -7.88 -2.47 22.31
CA PHE A 213 -7.29 -2.96 23.57
C PHE A 213 -8.37 -3.60 24.44
N VAL A 214 -8.14 -4.85 24.86
CA VAL A 214 -9.08 -5.62 25.69
C VAL A 214 -8.64 -5.61 27.15
N GLY A 215 -7.32 -5.71 27.40
CA GLY A 215 -6.79 -5.74 28.75
C GLY A 215 -5.36 -6.25 28.79
N LYS A 216 -4.81 -6.28 30.01
CA LYS A 216 -3.48 -6.86 30.26
C LYS A 216 -3.50 -7.71 31.51
N THR A 217 -2.64 -8.73 31.55
CA THR A 217 -2.52 -9.69 32.66
C THR A 217 -1.05 -9.87 33.02
N ASP A 218 -0.69 -9.62 34.28
CA ASP A 218 0.63 -9.98 34.80
C ASP A 218 0.72 -11.52 34.91
N LEU A 219 1.75 -12.10 34.31
CA LEU A 219 1.95 -13.54 34.28
C LEU A 219 2.74 -14.05 35.51
N GLY A 220 3.26 -13.15 36.37
CA GLY A 220 3.97 -13.47 37.58
C GLY A 220 5.41 -13.93 37.40
N ASP A 221 5.91 -13.98 36.15
CA ASP A 221 7.26 -14.42 35.79
C ASP A 221 8.12 -13.29 35.16
N GLY A 222 7.75 -12.05 35.43
CA GLY A 222 8.41 -10.86 34.88
C GLY A 222 7.84 -10.41 33.52
N TYR A 223 6.74 -11.01 33.08
CA TYR A 223 6.07 -10.69 31.83
C TYR A 223 4.63 -10.27 32.06
N THR A 224 4.15 -9.36 31.19
CA THR A 224 2.74 -8.96 31.07
C THR A 224 2.21 -9.38 29.73
N ARG A 225 1.07 -10.03 29.68
CA ARG A 225 0.33 -10.31 28.43
C ARG A 225 -0.60 -9.16 28.13
N TRP A 226 -0.52 -8.66 26.90
CA TRP A 226 -1.39 -7.63 26.34
C TRP A 226 -2.37 -8.29 25.35
N ASP A 227 -3.67 -8.04 25.53
CA ASP A 227 -4.73 -8.62 24.73
C ASP A 227 -5.41 -7.56 23.83
N TRP A 228 -5.47 -7.82 22.53
CA TRP A 228 -6.09 -6.99 21.52
C TRP A 228 -7.12 -7.77 20.73
N LEU A 229 -8.19 -7.10 20.23
CA LEU A 229 -9.27 -7.68 19.47
C LEU A 229 -9.50 -6.88 18.18
N VAL A 230 -9.21 -7.48 17.04
CA VAL A 230 -9.55 -6.98 15.71
C VAL A 230 -10.94 -7.47 15.36
N GLN A 231 -11.84 -6.55 15.06
CA GLN A 231 -13.27 -6.81 14.85
C GLN A 231 -13.72 -6.69 13.39
N TYR A 232 -12.77 -6.58 12.48
CA TYR A 232 -12.97 -6.42 11.04
C TYR A 232 -12.04 -7.36 10.28
N PRO A 233 -12.32 -7.64 8.99
CA PRO A 233 -11.35 -8.33 8.15
C PRO A 233 -10.00 -7.63 8.17
N ILE A 234 -8.92 -8.40 8.19
CA ILE A 234 -7.56 -7.89 8.24
C ILE A 234 -6.62 -8.70 7.37
N ASN A 235 -5.89 -8.02 6.50
CA ASN A 235 -4.82 -8.66 5.75
C ASN A 235 -3.70 -9.10 6.69
N SER A 236 -3.18 -10.30 6.49
CA SER A 236 -2.19 -10.89 7.39
C SER A 236 -0.92 -10.05 7.56
N TYR A 237 -0.48 -9.33 6.50
CA TYR A 237 0.73 -8.49 6.59
C TYR A 237 0.52 -7.24 7.49
N ASN A 238 -0.72 -6.80 7.64
CA ASN A 238 -1.10 -5.67 8.51
C ASN A 238 -1.01 -5.98 10.00
N VAL A 239 -0.97 -7.27 10.37
CA VAL A 239 -0.82 -7.66 11.78
C VAL A 239 0.52 -7.22 12.30
N SER A 240 0.52 -6.34 13.30
CA SER A 240 1.71 -5.63 13.75
C SER A 240 1.94 -5.73 15.25
N LEU A 241 3.22 -5.70 15.62
CA LEU A 241 3.70 -5.54 16.99
C LEU A 241 4.45 -4.22 17.07
N ASN A 242 4.14 -3.42 18.08
CA ASN A 242 4.87 -2.22 18.42
C ASN A 242 5.11 -2.25 19.93
N ILE A 243 6.31 -2.64 20.32
CA ILE A 243 6.70 -2.88 21.71
C ILE A 243 7.78 -1.88 22.09
N GLY A 244 7.57 -1.13 23.17
CA GLY A 244 8.52 -0.12 23.62
C GLY A 244 8.14 0.51 24.95
N ASP A 245 8.94 1.48 25.39
CA ASP A 245 8.64 2.33 26.55
C ASP A 245 7.66 3.43 26.17
N TYR A 246 6.49 3.05 25.64
CA TYR A 246 5.51 4.01 25.15
C TYR A 246 4.74 4.70 26.26
N VAL A 247 4.54 6.01 26.08
CA VAL A 247 3.52 6.81 26.78
C VAL A 247 2.32 7.03 25.84
N HIS A 248 1.13 7.13 26.42
CA HIS A 248 -0.13 7.28 25.71
C HIS A 248 -0.73 8.67 25.94
N PHE A 249 -1.28 9.24 24.88
CA PHE A 249 -2.24 10.36 24.94
C PHE A 249 -3.29 10.17 23.85
N GLY A 250 -4.41 10.84 23.93
CA GLY A 250 -5.51 10.65 22.98
C GLY A 250 -6.24 11.94 22.64
N ASP A 251 -7.05 11.83 21.58
CA ASP A 251 -8.03 12.82 21.11
C ASP A 251 -9.29 12.08 20.65
N ARG A 252 -10.26 12.79 20.09
CA ARG A 252 -11.48 12.21 19.52
C ARG A 252 -11.90 12.96 18.25
N SER A 253 -12.39 12.21 17.25
CA SER A 253 -13.14 12.74 16.12
C SER A 253 -14.58 12.21 16.23
N GLY A 254 -15.52 13.04 16.68
CA GLY A 254 -16.85 12.56 17.03
C GLY A 254 -16.79 11.45 18.11
N ASP A 255 -17.33 10.28 17.80
CA ASP A 255 -17.27 9.10 18.66
C ASP A 255 -16.03 8.23 18.47
N LEU A 256 -15.23 8.47 17.44
CA LEU A 256 -14.01 7.74 17.17
C LEU A 256 -12.89 8.14 18.15
N PRO A 257 -12.35 7.20 18.96
CA PRO A 257 -11.16 7.47 19.76
C PRO A 257 -9.92 7.51 18.84
N LEU A 258 -9.05 8.49 19.09
CA LEU A 258 -7.75 8.66 18.47
C LEU A 258 -6.69 8.43 19.56
N ASP A 259 -6.01 7.31 19.51
CA ASP A 259 -5.04 6.90 20.52
C ASP A 259 -3.62 7.03 19.97
N PHE A 260 -2.75 7.71 20.69
CA PHE A 260 -1.39 8.02 20.26
C PHE A 260 -0.38 7.45 21.22
N TYR A 261 0.58 6.68 20.70
CA TYR A 261 1.63 6.03 21.47
C TYR A 261 3.00 6.47 20.97
N VAL A 262 3.79 7.06 21.85
CA VAL A 262 5.10 7.61 21.50
C VAL A 262 6.12 7.35 22.61
N LEU A 263 7.41 7.44 22.28
CA LEU A 263 8.45 7.40 23.32
C LEU A 263 8.34 8.66 24.21
N PRO A 264 8.69 8.57 25.51
CA PRO A 264 8.54 9.69 26.45
C PRO A 264 9.20 10.98 25.97
N GLY A 265 10.37 10.87 25.34
CA GLY A 265 11.10 12.03 24.81
C GLY A 265 10.47 12.70 23.58
N SER A 266 9.47 12.07 22.99
CA SER A 266 8.75 12.57 21.80
C SER A 266 7.41 13.22 22.13
N LEU A 267 6.92 13.12 23.37
CA LEU A 267 5.53 13.45 23.75
C LEU A 267 5.11 14.86 23.32
N GLU A 268 5.88 15.89 23.63
CA GLU A 268 5.53 17.28 23.30
C GLU A 268 5.46 17.50 21.79
N LYS A 269 6.42 16.96 21.03
CA LYS A 269 6.43 17.04 19.57
C LYS A 269 5.24 16.32 18.95
N ALA A 270 4.93 15.14 19.48
CA ALA A 270 3.82 14.32 19.02
C ALA A 270 2.46 14.98 19.27
N GLN A 271 2.22 15.56 20.44
CA GLN A 271 0.99 16.27 20.74
C GLN A 271 0.72 17.39 19.72
N LYS A 272 1.76 18.09 19.29
CA LYS A 272 1.64 19.14 18.26
C LYS A 272 1.40 18.54 16.87
N GLN A 273 2.16 17.51 16.49
CA GLN A 273 2.16 16.98 15.12
C GLN A 273 0.92 16.11 14.85
N PHE A 274 0.53 15.28 15.80
CA PHE A 274 -0.60 14.35 15.65
C PHE A 274 -1.98 15.04 15.71
N ALA A 275 -2.02 16.31 16.08
CA ALA A 275 -3.22 17.13 15.90
C ALA A 275 -3.69 17.20 14.43
N GLN A 276 -2.85 16.84 13.46
CA GLN A 276 -3.22 16.74 12.05
C GLN A 276 -4.09 15.51 11.74
N ALA A 277 -4.10 14.47 12.58
CA ALA A 277 -4.88 13.26 12.35
C ALA A 277 -6.39 13.53 12.31
N LYS A 278 -6.91 14.33 13.25
CA LYS A 278 -8.34 14.62 13.31
C LYS A 278 -8.89 15.29 12.05
N PRO A 279 -8.37 16.44 11.56
CA PRO A 279 -8.88 17.06 10.33
C PRO A 279 -8.66 16.18 9.10
N MET A 280 -7.67 15.30 9.08
CA MET A 280 -7.47 14.33 8.00
C MET A 280 -8.61 13.30 7.99
N ILE A 281 -8.94 12.71 9.15
CA ILE A 281 -10.06 11.75 9.28
C ILE A 281 -11.37 12.42 8.85
N GLU A 282 -11.67 13.62 9.35
CA GLU A 282 -12.88 14.38 9.01
C GLU A 282 -12.99 14.60 7.47
N ILE A 283 -11.88 14.89 6.79
CA ILE A 283 -11.87 15.05 5.33
C ILE A 283 -12.18 13.72 4.62
N TYR A 284 -11.57 12.62 5.02
CA TYR A 284 -11.81 11.34 4.36
C TYR A 284 -13.21 10.78 4.69
N GLU A 285 -13.73 11.03 5.88
CA GLU A 285 -15.13 10.71 6.23
C GLU A 285 -16.13 11.54 5.39
N ASP A 286 -15.85 12.81 5.11
CA ASP A 286 -16.68 13.62 4.19
C ASP A 286 -16.69 13.02 2.78
N ILE A 287 -15.58 12.49 2.29
CA ILE A 287 -15.47 11.92 0.94
C ILE A 287 -16.08 10.52 0.87
N PHE A 288 -15.76 9.62 1.79
CA PHE A 288 -16.04 8.19 1.70
C PHE A 288 -17.07 7.67 2.72
N GLY A 289 -17.37 8.43 3.76
CA GLY A 289 -18.18 8.01 4.90
C GLY A 289 -17.31 7.59 6.10
N GLU A 290 -17.98 7.13 7.15
CA GLU A 290 -17.39 6.80 8.46
C GLU A 290 -16.07 6.01 8.35
N TYR A 291 -15.13 6.33 9.26
CA TYR A 291 -13.86 5.62 9.40
C TYR A 291 -14.08 4.09 9.43
N PRO A 292 -13.37 3.32 8.60
CA PRO A 292 -13.73 1.91 8.35
C PRO A 292 -13.63 1.00 9.59
N PHE A 293 -12.73 1.30 10.52
CA PHE A 293 -12.46 0.43 11.66
C PHE A 293 -12.87 1.05 13.00
N ALA A 294 -14.03 1.73 13.03
CA ALA A 294 -14.50 2.53 14.17
C ALA A 294 -14.58 1.75 15.49
N LYS A 295 -14.90 0.43 15.46
CA LYS A 295 -14.94 -0.41 16.69
C LYS A 295 -13.55 -0.70 17.26
N ASP A 296 -12.52 -0.65 16.40
CA ASP A 296 -11.12 -0.92 16.77
C ASP A 296 -10.38 0.36 17.18
N GLY A 297 -10.94 1.53 16.84
CA GLY A 297 -10.33 2.85 17.06
C GLY A 297 -9.21 3.14 16.06
N TYR A 298 -8.70 4.36 16.08
CA TYR A 298 -7.58 4.80 15.26
C TYR A 298 -6.35 5.02 16.13
N LYS A 299 -5.21 4.48 15.73
CA LYS A 299 -3.95 4.67 16.46
C LYS A 299 -2.85 5.23 15.57
N LEU A 300 -2.02 6.14 16.12
CA LEU A 300 -0.70 6.49 15.59
C LEU A 300 0.37 6.07 16.59
N ILE A 301 1.37 5.32 16.11
CA ILE A 301 2.38 4.69 16.95
C ILE A 301 3.77 5.08 16.44
N GLU A 302 4.59 5.71 17.29
CA GLU A 302 5.96 6.07 16.93
C GLU A 302 6.83 4.84 16.71
N VAL A 303 7.55 4.84 15.56
CA VAL A 303 8.44 3.75 15.14
C VAL A 303 9.75 4.28 14.57
N PRO A 304 10.84 3.48 14.49
CA PRO A 304 12.14 3.92 14.00
C PRO A 304 12.28 3.97 12.46
N TYR A 305 11.20 3.72 11.72
CA TYR A 305 11.13 3.85 10.25
C TYR A 305 10.08 4.88 9.85
N SER A 306 9.93 5.20 8.55
CA SER A 306 9.10 6.34 8.12
C SER A 306 7.61 6.23 8.48
N GLY A 307 7.03 5.07 8.32
CA GLY A 307 5.61 4.77 8.58
C GLY A 307 5.17 3.52 7.85
N MET A 308 4.04 2.98 8.25
CA MET A 308 3.32 1.87 7.64
C MET A 308 1.83 1.94 8.00
N GLU A 309 1.02 1.42 7.13
CA GLU A 309 -0.44 1.49 7.14
C GLU A 309 -1.13 0.42 8.00
N HIS A 310 -0.47 -0.17 8.99
CA HIS A 310 -1.05 -1.27 9.76
C HIS A 310 -2.46 -0.95 10.26
N GLN A 311 -3.44 -1.76 9.85
CA GLN A 311 -4.87 -1.53 10.08
C GLN A 311 -5.17 -1.15 11.54
N SER A 312 -5.83 -0.02 11.77
CA SER A 312 -6.14 0.55 13.09
C SER A 312 -4.94 0.76 14.04
N ALA A 313 -3.72 0.60 13.54
CA ALA A 313 -2.46 0.72 14.27
C ALA A 313 -1.37 1.35 13.38
N VAL A 314 -1.71 2.45 12.71
CA VAL A 314 -0.84 3.17 11.78
C VAL A 314 0.45 3.58 12.47
N THR A 315 1.60 3.25 11.86
CA THR A 315 2.89 3.56 12.43
C THR A 315 3.51 4.81 11.83
N TYR A 316 4.24 5.56 12.63
CA TYR A 316 4.72 6.88 12.33
C TYR A 316 6.19 7.09 12.70
N GLY A 317 7.00 7.54 11.78
CA GLY A 317 8.42 7.87 12.01
C GLY A 317 8.91 9.04 11.16
N ASN A 318 8.04 10.01 10.86
CA ASN A 318 8.35 11.21 10.05
C ASN A 318 9.01 12.33 10.86
N ARG A 319 9.66 12.01 11.99
CA ARG A 319 10.41 12.93 12.84
C ARG A 319 9.60 14.08 13.45
N PHE A 320 8.26 13.96 13.46
CA PHE A 320 7.34 15.02 13.91
C PHE A 320 7.49 16.33 13.13
N ALA A 321 7.60 16.19 11.80
CA ALA A 321 7.78 17.31 10.90
C ALA A 321 6.91 17.17 9.64
N ASN A 322 6.54 18.30 9.04
CA ASN A 322 5.78 18.34 7.80
C ASN A 322 6.67 17.93 6.60
N GLY A 323 6.02 17.61 5.48
CA GLY A 323 6.64 17.01 4.31
C GLY A 323 6.99 15.54 4.55
N TYR A 324 7.80 14.95 3.67
CA TYR A 324 8.34 13.60 3.84
C TYR A 324 9.78 13.68 4.38
N LEU A 325 9.97 13.32 5.65
CA LEU A 325 11.26 13.47 6.34
C LEU A 325 11.84 14.89 6.20
N GLU A 326 11.00 15.91 6.48
CA GLU A 326 11.32 17.34 6.39
C GLU A 326 11.57 17.88 4.95
N ARG A 327 11.24 17.07 3.92
CA ARG A 327 11.46 17.46 2.53
C ARG A 327 10.16 17.78 1.82
N ASP A 328 10.22 18.71 0.87
CA ASP A 328 9.15 18.87 -0.11
C ASP A 328 9.16 17.67 -1.05
N TRP A 329 8.25 16.72 -0.80
CA TRP A 329 8.17 15.47 -1.54
C TRP A 329 7.82 15.68 -3.01
N THR A 330 6.97 16.66 -3.29
CA THR A 330 6.50 16.98 -4.64
C THR A 330 7.37 18.02 -5.35
N GLY A 331 8.13 18.83 -4.61
CA GLY A 331 8.96 19.90 -5.15
C GLY A 331 8.19 21.14 -5.63
N VAL A 332 6.90 21.26 -5.25
CA VAL A 332 6.03 22.38 -5.65
C VAL A 332 5.55 23.24 -4.47
N GLY A 333 6.16 23.08 -3.30
CA GLY A 333 5.89 23.89 -2.11
C GLY A 333 4.61 23.53 -1.35
N ILE A 334 3.98 22.41 -1.66
CA ILE A 334 2.69 22.02 -1.06
C ILE A 334 2.87 20.96 0.01
N SER A 335 3.63 19.90 -0.23
CA SER A 335 3.84 18.84 0.76
C SER A 335 4.43 19.33 2.09
N PRO A 336 5.23 20.42 2.20
CA PRO A 336 5.66 20.99 3.48
C PRO A 336 4.53 21.63 4.31
N LYS A 337 3.32 21.76 3.77
CA LYS A 337 2.18 22.32 4.50
C LYS A 337 1.53 21.32 5.47
N PHE A 338 1.81 20.02 5.33
CA PHE A 338 1.23 18.94 6.14
C PHE A 338 2.22 17.80 6.37
N ASP A 339 1.93 16.91 7.32
CA ASP A 339 2.71 15.69 7.55
C ASP A 339 2.33 14.62 6.51
N PHE A 340 3.26 14.33 5.60
CA PHE A 340 3.03 13.39 4.51
C PHE A 340 2.69 11.98 5.03
N ILE A 341 3.39 11.49 6.06
CA ILE A 341 3.18 10.13 6.59
C ILE A 341 1.82 10.00 7.27
N ILE A 342 1.40 11.00 8.06
CA ILE A 342 0.05 10.97 8.65
C ILE A 342 -1.00 10.86 7.55
N ILE A 343 -0.88 11.66 6.47
CA ILE A 343 -1.89 11.68 5.41
C ILE A 343 -1.84 10.39 4.57
N HIS A 344 -0.67 9.95 4.14
CA HIS A 344 -0.51 8.78 3.29
C HIS A 344 -0.91 7.48 4.01
N GLU A 345 -0.26 7.18 5.14
CA GLU A 345 -0.48 5.91 5.84
C GLU A 345 -1.89 5.80 6.42
N SER A 346 -2.49 6.92 6.84
CA SER A 346 -3.88 6.88 7.32
C SER A 346 -4.91 6.79 6.20
N ALA A 347 -4.62 7.31 5.01
CA ALA A 347 -5.49 7.12 3.84
C ALA A 347 -5.60 5.64 3.43
N ARG A 348 -4.56 4.84 3.74
CA ARG A 348 -4.52 3.39 3.55
C ARG A 348 -5.59 2.65 4.35
N GLU A 349 -6.16 3.26 5.40
CA GLU A 349 -7.31 2.68 6.11
C GLU A 349 -8.52 2.51 5.18
N TRP A 350 -8.74 3.45 4.25
CA TRP A 350 -9.79 3.34 3.23
C TRP A 350 -9.38 2.48 2.03
N PHE A 351 -8.16 2.70 1.47
CA PHE A 351 -7.66 1.95 0.31
C PHE A 351 -6.32 1.29 0.63
N GLY A 352 -6.36 -0.01 0.79
CA GLY A 352 -5.28 -0.86 1.27
C GLY A 352 -5.77 -1.78 2.37
N ASN A 353 -6.50 -1.24 3.36
CA ASN A 353 -7.05 -2.02 4.46
C ASN A 353 -8.55 -2.33 4.27
N ALA A 354 -9.41 -1.32 4.08
CA ALA A 354 -10.84 -1.57 3.91
C ALA A 354 -11.20 -2.03 2.48
N VAL A 355 -10.54 -1.52 1.46
CA VAL A 355 -10.61 -2.03 0.08
C VAL A 355 -9.21 -2.48 -0.29
N SER A 356 -8.98 -3.80 -0.30
CA SER A 356 -7.67 -4.41 -0.52
C SER A 356 -7.53 -4.99 -1.93
N ALA A 357 -6.30 -5.09 -2.43
CA ALA A 357 -6.00 -5.87 -3.62
C ALA A 357 -5.98 -7.36 -3.28
N ALA A 358 -6.59 -8.19 -4.14
CA ALA A 358 -6.62 -9.64 -3.96
C ALA A 358 -5.31 -10.33 -4.43
N ASP A 359 -4.42 -9.61 -5.07
CA ASP A 359 -3.13 -10.09 -5.56
C ASP A 359 -2.13 -8.93 -5.55
N VAL A 360 -0.88 -9.20 -5.18
CA VAL A 360 0.20 -8.21 -5.15
C VAL A 360 0.39 -7.48 -6.50
N SER A 361 0.10 -8.16 -7.63
CA SER A 361 0.17 -7.54 -8.95
C SER A 361 -0.79 -6.37 -9.15
N ASP A 362 -1.88 -6.33 -8.40
CA ASP A 362 -2.90 -5.28 -8.41
C ASP A 362 -2.71 -4.24 -7.29
N MET A 363 -1.53 -4.14 -6.69
CA MET A 363 -1.20 -3.26 -5.56
C MET A 363 -1.46 -1.76 -5.84
N TRP A 364 -1.60 -1.37 -7.11
CA TRP A 364 -2.02 -0.01 -7.46
C TRP A 364 -3.41 0.36 -6.92
N ILE A 365 -4.27 -0.65 -6.63
CA ILE A 365 -5.57 -0.44 -5.97
C ILE A 365 -5.37 0.11 -4.55
N GLN A 366 -4.28 -0.25 -3.91
CA GLN A 366 -3.88 0.28 -2.60
C GLN A 366 -3.11 1.59 -2.79
N GLU A 367 -1.97 1.55 -3.45
CA GLU A 367 -1.02 2.64 -3.53
C GLU A 367 -1.43 3.78 -4.47
N GLY A 368 -2.03 3.44 -5.60
CA GLY A 368 -2.51 4.44 -6.57
C GLY A 368 -3.68 5.24 -6.03
N TRP A 369 -4.63 4.57 -5.37
CA TRP A 369 -5.72 5.27 -4.69
C TRP A 369 -5.21 6.12 -3.53
N THR A 370 -4.34 5.59 -2.67
CA THR A 370 -3.79 6.35 -1.54
C THR A 370 -3.04 7.59 -2.01
N THR A 371 -2.21 7.47 -3.04
CA THR A 371 -1.52 8.62 -3.64
C THR A 371 -2.50 9.63 -4.25
N TYR A 372 -3.62 9.17 -4.80
CA TYR A 372 -4.70 10.05 -5.24
C TYR A 372 -5.43 10.71 -4.06
N LEU A 373 -5.64 9.99 -2.97
CA LEU A 373 -6.24 10.53 -1.74
C LEU A 373 -5.40 11.67 -1.14
N GLU A 374 -4.09 11.63 -1.25
CA GLU A 374 -3.23 12.76 -0.88
C GLU A 374 -3.64 14.04 -1.65
N ALA A 375 -3.87 13.93 -2.97
CA ALA A 375 -4.31 15.05 -3.78
C ALA A 375 -5.73 15.51 -3.42
N LEU A 376 -6.63 14.58 -3.08
CA LEU A 376 -7.98 14.92 -2.59
C LEU A 376 -7.94 15.62 -1.23
N TYR A 377 -7.04 15.18 -0.33
CA TYR A 377 -6.79 15.89 0.93
C TYR A 377 -6.31 17.32 0.66
N VAL A 378 -5.34 17.49 -0.25
CA VAL A 378 -4.85 18.82 -0.64
C VAL A 378 -5.98 19.67 -1.22
N GLU A 379 -6.85 19.10 -2.06
CA GLU A 379 -8.02 19.80 -2.64
C GLU A 379 -8.97 20.32 -1.56
N ARG A 380 -9.32 19.48 -0.59
CA ARG A 380 -10.22 19.84 0.51
C ARG A 380 -9.58 20.83 1.50
N ARG A 381 -8.27 20.70 1.72
CA ARG A 381 -7.56 21.48 2.74
C ARG A 381 -7.00 22.80 2.24
N PHE A 382 -6.52 22.86 1.00
CA PHE A 382 -5.77 23.98 0.43
C PHE A 382 -6.35 24.50 -0.89
N GLY A 383 -7.33 23.82 -1.46
CA GLY A 383 -8.04 24.22 -2.67
C GLY A 383 -7.60 23.50 -3.94
N PRO A 384 -8.41 23.60 -5.02
CA PRO A 384 -8.23 22.82 -6.24
C PRO A 384 -6.95 23.20 -7.02
N GLU A 385 -6.49 24.45 -6.95
CA GLU A 385 -5.25 24.86 -7.63
C GLU A 385 -4.02 24.19 -7.04
N ASP A 386 -3.94 24.11 -5.71
CA ASP A 386 -2.84 23.42 -5.02
C ASP A 386 -2.90 21.92 -5.28
N ALA A 387 -4.10 21.31 -5.30
CA ALA A 387 -4.29 19.91 -5.64
C ALA A 387 -3.82 19.60 -7.07
N LEU A 388 -4.15 20.46 -8.03
CA LEU A 388 -3.71 20.29 -9.42
C LEU A 388 -2.18 20.37 -9.55
N LYS A 389 -1.53 21.31 -8.86
CA LYS A 389 -0.07 21.40 -8.81
C LYS A 389 0.54 20.16 -8.16
N TYR A 390 -0.06 19.69 -7.05
CA TYR A 390 0.40 18.54 -6.29
C TYR A 390 0.38 17.25 -7.12
N ILE A 391 -0.77 16.91 -7.72
CA ILE A 391 -0.90 15.68 -8.51
C ILE A 391 -0.02 15.70 -9.77
N ASN A 392 0.09 16.86 -10.45
CA ASN A 392 0.92 16.99 -11.64
C ASN A 392 2.43 16.88 -11.34
N ALA A 393 2.88 17.18 -10.14
CA ALA A 393 4.27 16.98 -9.74
C ALA A 393 4.69 15.50 -9.82
N TYR A 394 3.76 14.58 -9.64
CA TYR A 394 4.02 13.15 -9.74
C TYR A 394 4.37 12.66 -11.16
N LYS A 395 4.06 13.42 -12.20
CA LYS A 395 4.46 13.09 -13.58
C LYS A 395 5.97 12.86 -13.73
N SER A 396 6.77 13.62 -12.99
CA SER A 396 8.24 13.49 -13.00
C SER A 396 8.77 12.22 -12.33
N LYS A 397 7.93 11.53 -11.56
CA LYS A 397 8.28 10.32 -10.80
C LYS A 397 7.87 9.03 -11.52
N VAL A 398 7.04 9.11 -12.56
CA VAL A 398 6.58 7.94 -13.33
C VAL A 398 7.68 7.44 -14.26
N GLY A 399 7.92 6.15 -14.23
CA GLY A 399 8.93 5.49 -15.06
C GLY A 399 8.45 5.09 -16.44
N ASN A 400 7.19 4.67 -16.60
CA ASN A 400 6.59 4.14 -17.83
C ASN A 400 7.47 3.09 -18.55
N ARG A 401 8.14 2.21 -17.78
CA ARG A 401 9.05 1.19 -18.33
C ARG A 401 8.41 -0.19 -18.46
N GLN A 402 7.33 -0.43 -17.73
CA GLN A 402 6.58 -1.68 -17.71
C GLN A 402 5.14 -1.40 -17.24
N PRO A 403 4.21 -2.34 -17.48
CA PRO A 403 2.85 -2.22 -16.97
C PRO A 403 2.80 -1.99 -15.45
N VAL A 404 1.78 -1.28 -15.00
CA VAL A 404 1.49 -1.10 -13.56
C VAL A 404 1.06 -2.42 -12.94
N ILE A 405 0.16 -3.15 -13.62
CA ILE A 405 -0.24 -4.49 -13.22
C ILE A 405 0.79 -5.49 -13.72
N THR A 406 1.40 -6.25 -12.81
CA THR A 406 2.40 -7.26 -13.12
C THR A 406 1.78 -8.64 -13.31
N GLN A 407 2.60 -9.69 -13.34
CA GLN A 407 2.13 -11.07 -13.47
C GLN A 407 1.48 -11.53 -12.16
N ARG A 408 0.23 -11.99 -12.23
CA ARG A 408 -0.53 -12.55 -11.10
C ARG A 408 -0.03 -13.93 -10.68
N GLY A 409 -0.33 -14.29 -9.44
CA GLY A 409 0.07 -15.57 -8.86
C GLY A 409 1.57 -15.66 -8.57
N ILE A 410 2.27 -14.54 -8.58
CA ILE A 410 3.69 -14.43 -8.27
C ILE A 410 3.89 -13.31 -7.26
N HIS A 411 4.53 -13.60 -6.15
CA HIS A 411 4.86 -12.57 -5.17
C HIS A 411 6.03 -11.72 -5.68
N ARG A 412 5.71 -10.63 -6.33
CA ARG A 412 6.66 -9.63 -6.82
C ARG A 412 6.04 -8.25 -6.74
N THR A 413 6.60 -7.40 -5.90
CA THR A 413 6.17 -6.01 -5.77
C THR A 413 6.26 -5.30 -7.13
N PRO A 414 5.19 -4.63 -7.59
CA PRO A 414 5.20 -3.80 -8.79
C PRO A 414 6.19 -2.63 -8.67
N THR A 415 6.38 -1.88 -9.76
CA THR A 415 7.21 -0.66 -9.72
C THR A 415 6.51 0.48 -9.02
N GLN A 416 7.27 1.56 -8.75
CA GLN A 416 6.72 2.80 -8.19
C GLN A 416 5.62 3.44 -9.06
N ASP A 417 5.46 2.99 -10.31
CA ASP A 417 4.35 3.43 -11.17
C ASP A 417 2.99 3.03 -10.59
N MET A 418 2.92 2.04 -9.71
CA MET A 418 1.70 1.72 -8.97
C MET A 418 1.18 2.89 -8.13
N TYR A 419 2.07 3.71 -7.55
CA TYR A 419 1.75 4.95 -6.84
C TYR A 419 1.37 6.05 -7.83
N PHE A 420 2.37 6.49 -8.59
CA PHE A 420 2.30 7.76 -9.33
C PHE A 420 1.48 7.66 -10.62
N LYS A 421 1.71 6.62 -11.44
CA LYS A 421 0.89 6.39 -12.64
C LYS A 421 -0.54 6.00 -12.26
N GLY A 422 -0.71 5.21 -11.19
CA GLY A 422 -2.02 4.87 -10.64
C GLY A 422 -2.82 6.12 -10.23
N ALA A 423 -2.23 7.03 -9.48
CA ALA A 423 -2.89 8.27 -9.06
C ALA A 423 -3.18 9.21 -10.25
N LEU A 424 -2.24 9.38 -11.17
CA LEU A 424 -2.43 10.17 -12.39
C LEU A 424 -3.49 9.58 -13.32
N PHE A 425 -3.62 8.26 -13.35
CA PHE A 425 -4.71 7.58 -14.04
C PHE A 425 -6.08 7.92 -13.41
N LEU A 426 -6.21 7.87 -12.09
CA LEU A 426 -7.46 8.25 -11.40
C LEU A 426 -7.81 9.72 -11.62
N HIS A 427 -6.82 10.62 -11.60
CA HIS A 427 -7.00 12.02 -11.94
C HIS A 427 -7.47 12.20 -13.41
N THR A 428 -6.88 11.45 -14.34
CA THR A 428 -7.32 11.42 -15.74
C THR A 428 -8.75 10.90 -15.86
N LEU A 429 -9.09 9.83 -15.12
CA LEU A 429 -10.44 9.25 -15.14
C LEU A 429 -11.51 10.24 -14.63
N ARG A 430 -11.21 11.03 -13.59
CA ARG A 430 -12.06 12.14 -13.14
C ARG A 430 -12.32 13.13 -14.29
N SER A 431 -11.28 13.47 -15.02
CA SER A 431 -11.36 14.38 -16.17
C SER A 431 -12.13 13.80 -17.35
N VAL A 432 -12.07 12.47 -17.55
CA VAL A 432 -12.89 11.73 -18.54
C VAL A 432 -14.37 11.78 -18.17
N VAL A 433 -14.69 11.63 -16.89
CA VAL A 433 -16.07 11.77 -16.37
C VAL A 433 -16.60 13.17 -16.57
N ASN A 434 -15.75 14.18 -16.44
CA ASN A 434 -16.04 15.60 -16.71
C ASN A 434 -17.29 16.13 -15.98
N ASP A 435 -17.54 15.65 -14.78
CA ASP A 435 -18.65 15.98 -13.90
C ASP A 435 -18.22 15.68 -12.46
N ASP A 436 -17.88 16.70 -11.69
CA ASP A 436 -17.34 16.54 -10.35
C ASP A 436 -18.37 15.97 -9.37
N GLU A 437 -19.63 16.35 -9.44
CA GLU A 437 -20.68 15.81 -8.56
C GLU A 437 -20.83 14.30 -8.81
N LYS A 438 -20.83 13.92 -10.07
CA LYS A 438 -20.88 12.52 -10.47
C LYS A 438 -19.63 11.77 -10.02
N TRP A 439 -18.44 12.37 -10.16
CA TRP A 439 -17.18 11.78 -9.72
C TRP A 439 -17.18 11.49 -8.21
N TRP A 440 -17.52 12.48 -7.38
CA TRP A 440 -17.57 12.32 -5.93
C TRP A 440 -18.56 11.23 -5.49
N ARG A 441 -19.73 11.17 -6.13
CA ARG A 441 -20.70 10.10 -5.88
C ARG A 441 -20.13 8.73 -6.26
N VAL A 442 -19.58 8.59 -7.46
CA VAL A 442 -19.08 7.29 -7.98
C VAL A 442 -17.93 6.75 -7.13
N ILE A 443 -16.98 7.57 -6.70
CA ILE A 443 -15.87 7.07 -5.85
C ILE A 443 -16.35 6.69 -4.46
N ARG A 444 -17.34 7.41 -3.90
CA ARG A 444 -17.97 7.03 -2.62
C ARG A 444 -18.71 5.71 -2.77
N ASP A 445 -19.51 5.54 -3.81
CA ASP A 445 -20.26 4.32 -4.07
C ASP A 445 -19.33 3.13 -4.33
N PHE A 446 -18.21 3.36 -5.04
CA PHE A 446 -17.15 2.36 -5.23
C PHE A 446 -16.61 1.88 -3.88
N TYR A 447 -16.19 2.81 -3.02
CA TYR A 447 -15.70 2.49 -1.69
C TYR A 447 -16.75 1.72 -0.87
N GLN A 448 -17.98 2.22 -0.80
CA GLN A 448 -19.05 1.57 -0.04
C GLN A 448 -19.39 0.17 -0.57
N ARG A 449 -19.30 -0.04 -1.89
CA ARG A 449 -19.56 -1.33 -2.53
C ARG A 449 -18.51 -2.38 -2.20
N PHE A 450 -17.25 -1.98 -2.09
CA PHE A 450 -16.12 -2.89 -1.92
C PHE A 450 -15.46 -2.85 -0.55
N LYS A 451 -15.96 -2.03 0.36
CA LYS A 451 -15.51 -1.98 1.75
C LYS A 451 -15.49 -3.37 2.37
N TYR A 452 -14.35 -3.74 2.96
CA TYR A 452 -14.03 -5.05 3.53
C TYR A 452 -13.99 -6.19 2.51
N GLN A 453 -13.53 -5.90 1.31
CA GLN A 453 -13.36 -6.90 0.25
C GLN A 453 -11.98 -6.78 -0.40
N ASN A 454 -11.47 -7.94 -0.83
CA ASN A 454 -10.25 -8.06 -1.61
C ASN A 454 -10.65 -8.15 -3.08
N ILE A 455 -10.26 -7.16 -3.87
CA ILE A 455 -10.70 -6.99 -5.25
C ILE A 455 -9.57 -7.06 -6.25
N MET A 456 -9.92 -7.34 -7.49
CA MET A 456 -9.04 -7.25 -8.65
C MET A 456 -9.39 -5.99 -9.47
N THR A 457 -8.47 -5.54 -10.33
CA THR A 457 -8.73 -4.42 -11.25
C THR A 457 -10.00 -4.63 -12.08
N GLU A 458 -10.34 -5.86 -12.46
CA GLU A 458 -11.55 -6.17 -13.22
C GLU A 458 -12.84 -5.88 -12.45
N ASP A 459 -12.83 -5.99 -11.12
CA ASP A 459 -13.98 -5.61 -10.29
C ASP A 459 -14.22 -4.11 -10.37
N MET A 460 -13.15 -3.34 -10.33
CA MET A 460 -13.19 -1.90 -10.49
C MET A 460 -13.67 -1.50 -11.90
N ILE A 461 -13.14 -2.12 -12.95
CA ILE A 461 -13.56 -1.87 -14.34
C ILE A 461 -15.06 -2.12 -14.49
N ARG A 462 -15.56 -3.27 -14.01
CA ARG A 462 -16.99 -3.61 -14.06
C ARG A 462 -17.86 -2.59 -13.35
N PHE A 463 -17.43 -2.14 -12.16
CA PHE A 463 -18.15 -1.14 -11.39
C PHE A 463 -18.22 0.20 -12.12
N PHE A 464 -17.08 0.74 -12.57
CA PHE A 464 -17.04 2.03 -13.25
C PHE A 464 -17.79 2.01 -14.58
N ASN A 465 -17.70 0.92 -15.35
CA ASN A 465 -18.47 0.75 -16.59
C ASN A 465 -19.98 0.78 -16.34
N ALA A 466 -20.44 0.11 -15.28
CA ALA A 466 -21.86 0.06 -14.93
C ALA A 466 -22.39 1.42 -14.45
N GLU A 467 -21.67 2.08 -13.51
CA GLU A 467 -22.08 3.36 -12.91
C GLU A 467 -22.03 4.51 -13.92
N LEU A 468 -21.05 4.51 -14.80
CA LEU A 468 -20.88 5.55 -15.82
C LEU A 468 -21.61 5.26 -17.13
N LYS A 469 -22.14 4.03 -17.29
CA LYS A 469 -22.82 3.55 -18.51
C LYS A 469 -21.96 3.73 -19.76
N GLN A 470 -20.67 3.46 -19.60
CA GLN A 470 -19.65 3.62 -20.64
C GLN A 470 -18.64 2.49 -20.52
N ASP A 471 -18.17 1.95 -21.63
CA ASP A 471 -17.03 1.01 -21.62
C ASP A 471 -15.73 1.79 -21.48
N LEU A 472 -15.15 1.76 -20.30
CA LEU A 472 -13.87 2.36 -19.96
C LEU A 472 -12.72 1.34 -20.00
N THR A 473 -13.03 0.07 -20.30
CA THR A 473 -12.04 -1.02 -20.30
C THR A 473 -10.78 -0.68 -21.11
N PRO A 474 -10.88 -0.11 -22.35
CA PRO A 474 -9.69 0.25 -23.11
C PRO A 474 -8.83 1.34 -22.45
N ILE A 475 -9.46 2.25 -21.67
CA ILE A 475 -8.73 3.29 -20.94
C ILE A 475 -7.97 2.66 -19.77
N PHE A 476 -8.63 1.82 -18.95
CA PHE A 476 -7.98 1.07 -17.89
C PHE A 476 -6.82 0.22 -18.40
N ASP A 477 -7.02 -0.52 -19.49
CA ASP A 477 -6.01 -1.41 -20.08
C ASP A 477 -4.80 -0.62 -20.59
N GLN A 478 -5.01 0.52 -21.26
CA GLN A 478 -3.91 1.35 -21.73
C GLN A 478 -3.05 1.89 -20.59
N TYR A 479 -3.66 2.38 -19.49
CA TYR A 479 -2.89 2.97 -18.40
C TYR A 479 -2.26 1.92 -17.49
N LEU A 480 -2.92 0.79 -17.26
CA LEU A 480 -2.50 -0.17 -16.23
C LEU A 480 -1.77 -1.40 -16.80
N ARG A 481 -2.12 -1.84 -18.01
CA ARG A 481 -1.56 -3.05 -18.65
C ARG A 481 -0.56 -2.76 -19.77
N ARG A 482 -0.38 -1.48 -20.13
CA ARG A 482 0.62 -1.02 -21.10
C ARG A 482 1.62 -0.11 -20.42
N ALA A 483 2.89 -0.18 -20.86
CA ALA A 483 3.93 0.70 -20.35
C ALA A 483 3.74 2.12 -20.86
N ASP A 484 3.52 2.27 -22.17
CA ASP A 484 3.47 3.56 -22.85
C ASP A 484 2.20 4.34 -22.53
N LEU A 485 2.33 5.66 -22.50
CA LEU A 485 1.18 6.57 -22.43
C LEU A 485 0.52 6.72 -23.80
N PRO A 486 -0.81 6.92 -23.83
CA PRO A 486 -1.47 7.31 -25.05
C PRO A 486 -0.95 8.67 -25.53
N THR A 487 -0.75 8.82 -26.83
CA THR A 487 -0.28 10.06 -27.46
C THR A 487 -1.38 10.64 -28.34
N LEU A 488 -1.80 11.87 -28.04
CA LEU A 488 -2.68 12.63 -28.93
C LEU A 488 -1.85 13.17 -30.10
N GLU A 489 -2.14 12.71 -31.31
CA GLU A 489 -1.54 13.22 -32.52
C GLU A 489 -2.49 14.24 -33.17
N LEU A 490 -1.97 15.45 -33.44
CA LEU A 490 -2.68 16.58 -34.00
C LEU A 490 -1.92 17.04 -35.25
N ALA A 491 -2.56 17.03 -36.40
CA ALA A 491 -2.01 17.56 -37.64
C ALA A 491 -2.84 18.77 -38.13
N PHE A 492 -2.21 19.94 -38.12
CA PHE A 492 -2.83 21.20 -38.56
C PHE A 492 -2.56 21.43 -40.03
N ASP A 493 -3.59 21.78 -40.78
CA ASP A 493 -3.44 22.22 -42.16
C ASP A 493 -2.75 23.59 -42.20
N ALA A 494 -1.71 23.74 -43.02
CA ALA A 494 -0.93 24.97 -43.17
C ALA A 494 -1.74 26.15 -43.73
N GLU A 495 -2.80 25.86 -44.47
CA GLU A 495 -3.67 26.87 -45.13
C GLU A 495 -4.93 27.20 -44.29
N GLY A 496 -4.99 26.73 -43.00
CA GLY A 496 -6.15 26.97 -42.14
C GLY A 496 -7.32 26.02 -42.40
N GLY A 497 -7.06 24.86 -42.99
CA GLY A 497 -8.00 23.77 -43.21
C GLY A 497 -8.36 22.98 -41.96
N PRO A 498 -8.92 21.79 -42.08
CA PRO A 498 -9.37 21.00 -40.95
C PRO A 498 -8.19 20.47 -40.10
N LEU A 499 -8.40 20.39 -38.78
CA LEU A 499 -7.52 19.69 -37.87
C LEU A 499 -7.76 18.18 -38.00
N ALA A 500 -6.71 17.42 -38.32
CA ALA A 500 -6.72 15.97 -38.23
C ALA A 500 -6.21 15.55 -36.85
N TYR A 501 -6.86 14.59 -36.22
CA TYR A 501 -6.50 14.14 -34.87
C TYR A 501 -6.80 12.67 -34.67
N ARG A 502 -6.01 12.00 -33.79
CA ARG A 502 -6.25 10.63 -33.33
C ARG A 502 -5.49 10.34 -32.04
N TRP A 503 -5.83 9.23 -31.39
CA TRP A 503 -4.96 8.58 -30.43
C TRP A 503 -3.97 7.62 -31.10
N ARG A 504 -2.71 7.69 -30.72
CA ARG A 504 -1.76 6.61 -30.89
C ARG A 504 -1.63 5.92 -29.53
N ALA A 505 -2.08 4.66 -29.44
CA ALA A 505 -2.13 3.86 -28.23
C ALA A 505 -1.85 2.40 -28.56
N ASP A 506 -1.35 1.63 -27.56
CA ASP A 506 -1.14 0.18 -27.71
C ASP A 506 -2.47 -0.57 -27.69
N GLU A 507 -3.44 -0.04 -26.95
CA GLU A 507 -4.79 -0.57 -26.91
C GLU A 507 -5.59 -0.11 -28.14
N ARG A 508 -5.93 -1.06 -29.02
CA ARG A 508 -6.54 -0.73 -30.33
C ARG A 508 -7.92 -0.06 -30.22
N ALA A 509 -8.69 -0.43 -29.20
CA ALA A 509 -10.02 0.14 -28.95
C ALA A 509 -9.95 1.43 -28.12
N PHE A 510 -8.76 1.98 -27.90
CA PHE A 510 -8.60 3.17 -27.07
C PHE A 510 -9.34 4.37 -27.65
N ALA A 511 -10.29 4.88 -26.88
CA ALA A 511 -11.07 6.07 -27.19
C ALA A 511 -11.31 6.84 -25.90
N MET A 512 -10.66 7.97 -25.75
CA MET A 512 -10.74 8.79 -24.54
C MET A 512 -11.05 10.23 -24.92
N PRO A 513 -12.10 10.85 -24.33
CA PRO A 513 -12.36 12.27 -24.53
C PRO A 513 -11.23 13.10 -23.91
N ILE A 514 -10.93 14.24 -24.53
CA ILE A 514 -9.88 15.14 -24.06
C ILE A 514 -10.26 16.59 -24.31
N ARG A 515 -9.93 17.47 -23.36
CA ARG A 515 -10.13 18.92 -23.48
C ARG A 515 -9.01 19.55 -24.29
N VAL A 516 -9.40 20.32 -25.31
CA VAL A 516 -8.51 21.05 -26.19
C VAL A 516 -9.04 22.46 -26.42
N GLY A 517 -8.19 23.34 -26.90
CA GLY A 517 -8.53 24.73 -27.16
C GLY A 517 -7.61 25.66 -26.39
N GLY A 518 -8.07 26.27 -25.33
CA GLY A 518 -7.30 27.11 -24.44
C GLY A 518 -8.12 27.55 -23.22
N PRO A 519 -7.49 28.23 -22.24
CA PRO A 519 -8.13 28.57 -20.97
C PRO A 519 -9.44 29.36 -21.10
N GLU A 520 -9.57 30.19 -22.11
CA GLU A 520 -10.78 30.99 -22.36
C GLU A 520 -11.92 30.16 -22.97
N LYS A 521 -11.57 29.09 -23.71
CA LYS A 521 -12.56 28.27 -24.43
C LYS A 521 -12.06 26.85 -24.62
N TRP A 522 -12.42 25.96 -23.67
CA TRP A 522 -12.19 24.54 -23.82
C TRP A 522 -13.31 23.83 -24.60
N GLU A 523 -12.92 22.95 -25.51
CA GLU A 523 -13.81 22.04 -26.24
C GLU A 523 -13.38 20.59 -25.96
N ILE A 524 -14.31 19.63 -26.10
CA ILE A 524 -14.03 18.22 -25.90
C ILE A 524 -13.91 17.55 -27.26
N LEU A 525 -12.72 17.08 -27.61
CA LEU A 525 -12.53 16.12 -28.67
C LEU A 525 -12.80 14.69 -28.15
N ARG A 526 -13.25 13.82 -29.09
CA ARG A 526 -13.47 12.39 -28.84
C ARG A 526 -12.64 11.55 -29.81
N PRO A 527 -11.31 11.58 -29.72
CA PRO A 527 -10.44 10.85 -30.62
C PRO A 527 -10.58 9.34 -30.42
N THR A 528 -10.45 8.60 -31.50
CA THR A 528 -10.19 7.16 -31.55
C THR A 528 -8.78 6.90 -32.05
N THR A 529 -8.39 5.66 -32.25
CA THR A 529 -7.11 5.30 -32.87
C THR A 529 -7.07 5.57 -34.40
N ASP A 530 -8.22 5.81 -35.04
CA ASP A 530 -8.31 6.20 -36.42
C ASP A 530 -8.24 7.72 -36.57
N TRP A 531 -7.70 8.20 -37.72
CA TRP A 531 -7.68 9.62 -38.04
C TRP A 531 -9.10 10.18 -38.23
N GLN A 532 -9.39 11.26 -37.54
CA GLN A 532 -10.63 12.02 -37.58
C GLN A 532 -10.34 13.46 -37.99
N LEU A 533 -11.31 14.14 -38.56
CA LEU A 533 -11.21 15.55 -38.99
C LEU A 533 -12.23 16.40 -38.23
N THR A 534 -11.81 17.59 -37.80
CA THR A 534 -12.69 18.62 -37.27
C THR A 534 -12.21 20.01 -37.67
N LYS A 535 -13.05 21.02 -37.49
CA LYS A 535 -12.59 22.40 -37.55
C LYS A 535 -11.73 22.70 -36.32
N ALA A 536 -10.53 23.23 -36.53
CA ALA A 536 -9.70 23.64 -35.40
C ALA A 536 -10.43 24.74 -34.59
N PRO A 537 -10.59 24.60 -33.26
CA PRO A 537 -11.24 25.61 -32.43
C PRO A 537 -10.46 26.92 -32.37
N MET A 538 -9.15 26.88 -32.64
CA MET A 538 -8.26 28.02 -32.69
C MET A 538 -6.99 27.71 -33.50
N PRO A 539 -6.16 28.72 -33.86
CA PRO A 539 -4.90 28.52 -34.59
C PRO A 539 -3.92 27.62 -33.84
N LYS A 540 -3.05 26.92 -34.56
CA LYS A 540 -2.04 25.98 -34.03
C LYS A 540 -1.22 26.55 -32.87
N ASP A 541 -0.79 27.81 -32.98
CA ASP A 541 0.10 28.45 -32.01
C ASP A 541 -0.58 28.74 -30.67
N SER A 542 -1.89 28.96 -30.67
CA SER A 542 -2.70 29.19 -29.49
C SER A 542 -3.48 27.95 -29.02
N PHE A 543 -3.37 26.85 -29.76
CA PHE A 543 -4.06 25.61 -29.44
C PHE A 543 -3.36 24.89 -28.27
N GLU A 544 -4.08 24.67 -27.22
CA GLU A 544 -3.62 23.94 -26.05
C GLU A 544 -4.37 22.61 -25.89
N VAL A 545 -3.75 21.70 -25.17
CA VAL A 545 -4.34 20.45 -24.68
C VAL A 545 -4.23 20.47 -23.18
N ALA A 546 -5.32 20.20 -22.47
CA ALA A 546 -5.37 20.25 -21.00
C ALA A 546 -4.58 19.07 -20.36
N THR A 547 -3.28 19.05 -20.60
CA THR A 547 -2.40 17.97 -20.11
C THR A 547 -2.26 17.96 -18.59
N ASP A 548 -2.61 19.04 -17.91
CA ASP A 548 -2.71 19.11 -16.45
C ASP A 548 -3.90 18.30 -15.88
N LEU A 549 -4.94 18.09 -16.69
CA LEU A 549 -6.12 17.28 -16.37
C LEU A 549 -6.00 15.83 -16.88
N TYR A 550 -5.16 15.59 -17.88
CA TYR A 550 -4.99 14.28 -18.51
C TYR A 550 -3.51 13.90 -18.58
N TYR A 551 -3.19 12.72 -18.08
CA TYR A 551 -1.82 12.20 -18.14
C TYR A 551 -1.56 11.53 -19.48
N VAL A 552 -1.22 12.32 -20.49
CA VAL A 552 -1.04 11.89 -21.88
C VAL A 552 0.18 12.57 -22.52
N ASN A 553 0.66 12.00 -23.61
CA ASN A 553 1.58 12.69 -24.52
C ASN A 553 0.81 13.43 -25.62
N VAL A 554 1.40 14.51 -26.15
CA VAL A 554 0.84 15.30 -27.25
C VAL A 554 1.91 15.53 -28.31
N VAL A 555 1.55 15.31 -29.59
CA VAL A 555 2.38 15.63 -30.75
C VAL A 555 1.58 16.52 -31.66
N LYS A 556 2.07 17.75 -31.95
CA LYS A 556 1.49 18.71 -32.92
C LYS A 556 2.37 18.75 -34.17
N GLN A 557 1.81 18.39 -35.29
CA GLN A 557 2.45 18.41 -36.60
C GLN A 557 1.99 19.61 -37.43
#